data_20314d3f16c68967132a79295d6d42e9
#
_entry.id   20314d3f16c68967132a79295d6d42e9
#
_cell.length_a   1.000
_cell.length_b   1.000
_cell.length_c   1.000
_cell.angle_alpha   90.00
_cell.angle_beta   90.00
_cell.angle_gamma   90.00
#
_symmetry.space_group_name_H-M   'P 1'
#
loop_
_entity.id
_entity.type
_entity.pdbx_description
1 polymer ?
#
loop_
_entity_poly.entity_id
_entity_poly.type
_entity_poly.pdbx_seq_one_letter_code
_entity_poly.pdbx_strand_id
1 'polypeptide(L)'
;MQQENIEIVKTNLETIQPFRVMFLHENNFQFCYDKCHYYGWSDDYIFTINETILGYGCVWGTDDRGMRDSIFEFFLLPPYRHLATAVFRRFIETTDVNHIECQSNDLF
;
A
#
# COMPACT_ATOMS: atom_id res chain seq x y z
N MET A 1 0.14 -8.27 24.93
CA MET A 1 0.23 -6.97 24.45
C MET A 1 -0.85 -6.67 23.46
N GLN A 2 -1.47 -5.69 23.71
CA GLN A 2 -2.57 -5.42 22.89
C GLN A 2 -2.14 -4.94 21.53
N GLN A 3 -3.06 -4.95 20.64
CA GLN A 3 -2.84 -4.50 19.32
C GLN A 3 -2.61 -3.01 19.33
N GLU A 4 -1.61 -2.60 18.65
CA GLU A 4 -1.35 -1.19 18.54
C GLU A 4 -2.41 -0.50 17.75
N ASN A 5 -2.43 0.83 17.87
CA ASN A 5 -3.39 1.66 17.17
C ASN A 5 -2.91 1.91 15.75
N ILE A 6 -2.97 0.89 14.93
CA ILE A 6 -2.60 1.01 13.53
C ILE A 6 -3.68 1.79 12.82
N GLU A 7 -3.30 2.89 12.19
CA GLU A 7 -4.24 3.73 11.45
C GLU A 7 -3.92 3.66 9.98
N ILE A 8 -4.97 3.53 9.18
CA ILE A 8 -4.87 3.52 7.72
C ILE A 8 -5.49 4.83 7.25
N VAL A 9 -4.67 5.74 6.77
CA VAL A 9 -5.11 7.10 6.45
C VAL A 9 -5.01 7.32 4.96
N LYS A 10 -6.13 7.67 4.34
CA LYS A 10 -6.14 7.98 2.91
C LYS A 10 -5.32 9.25 2.66
N THR A 11 -4.50 9.22 1.63
CA THR A 11 -3.62 10.33 1.33
C THR A 11 -3.47 10.46 -0.19
N ASN A 12 -2.35 10.98 -0.66
CA ASN A 12 -2.13 11.20 -2.08
C ASN A 12 -0.73 10.77 -2.47
N LEU A 13 -0.46 10.81 -3.78
CA LEU A 13 0.82 10.35 -4.31
C LEU A 13 1.98 11.14 -3.74
N GLU A 14 1.82 12.43 -3.58
CA GLU A 14 2.90 13.26 -3.07
C GLU A 14 3.38 12.79 -1.70
N THR A 15 2.44 12.39 -0.84
CA THR A 15 2.77 11.94 0.51
C THR A 15 3.51 10.61 0.49
N ILE A 16 3.10 9.69 -0.40
CA ILE A 16 3.69 8.34 -0.41
C ILE A 16 4.93 8.26 -1.29
N GLN A 17 5.21 9.28 -2.10
CA GLN A 17 6.27 9.21 -3.10
C GLN A 17 7.63 8.79 -2.55
N PRO A 18 8.11 9.35 -1.42
CA PRO A 18 9.41 8.93 -0.90
C PRO A 18 9.46 7.44 -0.57
N PHE A 19 8.35 6.89 -0.07
CA PHE A 19 8.30 5.48 0.28
C PHE A 19 8.14 4.62 -0.95
N ARG A 20 7.44 5.11 -1.95
CA ARG A 20 7.25 4.39 -3.20
C ARG A 20 8.57 4.23 -3.93
N VAL A 21 9.43 5.23 -3.88
CA VAL A 21 10.77 5.13 -4.46
C VAL A 21 11.53 3.99 -3.81
N MET A 22 11.46 3.87 -2.48
CA MET A 22 12.10 2.79 -1.77
C MET A 22 11.52 1.44 -2.16
N PHE A 23 10.20 1.37 -2.29
CA PHE A 23 9.51 0.15 -2.68
C PHE A 23 9.98 -0.34 -4.05
N LEU A 24 10.02 0.56 -5.03
CA LEU A 24 10.43 0.21 -6.38
C LEU A 24 11.90 -0.21 -6.44
N HIS A 25 12.74 0.43 -5.66
CA HIS A 25 14.14 0.08 -5.58
C HIS A 25 14.35 -1.33 -5.03
N GLU A 26 13.65 -1.66 -3.95
CA GLU A 26 13.82 -2.96 -3.32
C GLU A 26 13.35 -4.10 -4.20
N ASN A 27 12.26 -3.89 -4.90
CA ASN A 27 11.61 -4.97 -5.61
C ASN A 27 12.03 -5.09 -7.06
N ASN A 28 12.72 -4.07 -7.57
CA ASN A 28 13.24 -4.12 -8.94
C ASN A 28 12.18 -4.55 -9.93
N PHE A 29 11.03 -3.89 -9.88
CA PHE A 29 9.90 -4.24 -10.73
C PHE A 29 10.23 -4.01 -12.19
N GLN A 30 9.82 -4.95 -13.02
CA GLN A 30 9.90 -4.77 -14.47
C GLN A 30 8.74 -3.94 -14.96
N PHE A 31 7.67 -3.89 -14.21
CA PHE A 31 6.43 -3.26 -14.59
C PHE A 31 6.00 -2.32 -13.47
N CYS A 32 5.82 -1.07 -13.79
CA CYS A 32 5.44 -0.06 -12.82
C CYS A 32 3.98 0.33 -13.00
N TYR A 33 3.34 0.64 -11.90
CA TYR A 33 1.96 1.08 -11.90
C TYR A 33 1.87 2.61 -11.89
N ASP A 34 2.84 3.28 -12.53
CA ASP A 34 2.86 4.74 -12.54
C ASP A 34 1.57 5.34 -13.10
N LYS A 35 1.01 4.72 -14.12
CA LYS A 35 -0.19 5.25 -14.72
C LYS A 35 -1.35 5.29 -13.74
N CYS A 36 -1.44 4.29 -12.86
CA CYS A 36 -2.52 4.27 -11.89
C CYS A 36 -2.47 5.49 -10.99
N HIS A 37 -1.27 5.90 -10.62
CA HIS A 37 -1.09 7.05 -9.75
C HIS A 37 -1.31 8.37 -10.49
N TYR A 38 -0.69 8.50 -11.67
CA TYR A 38 -0.70 9.79 -12.37
C TYR A 38 -2.07 10.11 -12.97
N TYR A 39 -2.84 9.10 -13.30
CA TYR A 39 -4.15 9.32 -13.91
C TYR A 39 -5.28 9.25 -12.89
N GLY A 40 -4.97 9.15 -11.61
CA GLY A 40 -6.00 9.15 -10.59
C GLY A 40 -6.81 7.87 -10.53
N TRP A 41 -6.24 6.75 -10.96
CA TRP A 41 -6.92 5.47 -10.95
C TRP A 41 -6.79 4.74 -9.63
N SER A 42 -6.02 5.28 -8.71
CA SER A 42 -5.75 4.62 -7.45
C SER A 42 -6.06 5.52 -6.28
N ASP A 43 -6.31 4.88 -5.14
CA ASP A 43 -6.35 5.57 -3.86
C ASP A 43 -5.12 5.14 -3.08
N ASP A 44 -4.47 6.09 -2.46
CA ASP A 44 -3.23 5.87 -1.74
C ASP A 44 -3.45 6.05 -0.26
N TYR A 45 -2.82 5.19 0.54
CA TYR A 45 -2.96 5.20 1.98
C TYR A 45 -1.62 5.15 2.64
N ILE A 46 -1.52 5.78 3.80
CA ILE A 46 -0.32 5.71 4.61
C ILE A 46 -0.68 5.00 5.92
N PHE A 47 0.25 4.19 6.42
CA PHE A 47 0.03 3.41 7.64
C PHE A 47 0.80 4.05 8.78
N THR A 48 0.14 4.27 9.91
CA THR A 48 0.79 4.91 11.06
C THR A 48 0.43 4.23 12.37
N ILE A 49 1.31 4.39 13.34
CA ILE A 49 1.05 4.09 14.75
C ILE A 49 1.52 5.30 15.53
N ASN A 50 0.60 5.95 16.25
CA ASN A 50 0.93 7.12 17.07
C ASN A 50 1.73 8.14 16.26
N GLU A 51 1.28 8.39 15.03
CA GLU A 51 1.89 9.37 14.13
C GLU A 51 3.23 8.95 13.54
N THR A 52 3.69 7.75 13.87
CA THR A 52 4.89 7.20 13.25
C THR A 52 4.49 6.49 11.96
N ILE A 53 5.12 6.86 10.86
CA ILE A 53 4.81 6.28 9.57
C ILE A 53 5.47 4.92 9.44
N LEU A 54 4.67 3.89 9.13
CA LEU A 54 5.15 2.53 8.97
C LEU A 54 5.41 2.19 7.50
N GLY A 55 4.61 2.76 6.61
CA GLY A 55 4.69 2.44 5.19
C GLY A 55 3.46 2.93 4.47
N TYR A 56 3.16 2.34 3.32
CA TYR A 56 2.02 2.78 2.53
C TYR A 56 1.41 1.63 1.76
N GLY A 57 0.20 1.86 1.22
CA GLY A 57 -0.46 0.89 0.36
C GLY A 57 -1.36 1.61 -0.62
N CYS A 58 -1.64 0.95 -1.76
CA CYS A 58 -2.44 1.54 -2.81
C CYS A 58 -3.44 0.52 -3.35
N VAL A 59 -4.63 1.02 -3.69
CA VAL A 59 -5.69 0.18 -4.23
C VAL A 59 -6.19 0.78 -5.55
N TRP A 60 -6.72 -0.06 -6.43
CA TRP A 60 -7.32 0.37 -7.68
C TRP A 60 -8.35 -0.68 -8.11
N GLY A 61 -9.03 -0.42 -9.22
CA GLY A 61 -9.95 -1.39 -9.79
C GLY A 61 -9.35 -2.01 -11.03
N THR A 62 -9.27 -3.34 -11.07
CA THR A 62 -8.64 -4.03 -12.18
C THR A 62 -9.54 -4.01 -13.42
N ASP A 63 -10.84 -4.17 -13.24
CA ASP A 63 -11.76 -4.21 -14.36
C ASP A 63 -12.44 -2.89 -14.62
N ASP A 64 -12.54 -2.06 -13.59
CA ASP A 64 -13.24 -0.78 -13.69
C ASP A 64 -12.43 0.24 -12.92
N ARG A 65 -11.93 1.25 -13.62
CA ARG A 65 -11.06 2.24 -13.01
C ARG A 65 -11.76 3.13 -12.00
N GLY A 66 -13.07 3.07 -11.95
CA GLY A 66 -13.83 3.77 -10.92
C GLY A 66 -13.94 2.98 -9.64
N MET A 67 -13.53 1.72 -9.66
CA MET A 67 -13.58 0.87 -8.48
C MET A 67 -12.27 0.89 -7.73
N ARG A 68 -12.31 0.37 -6.51
CA ARG A 68 -11.10 0.26 -5.67
C ARG A 68 -11.14 -1.08 -4.96
N ASP A 69 -11.02 -2.16 -5.73
CA ASP A 69 -11.22 -3.51 -5.19
C ASP A 69 -9.95 -4.34 -5.14
N SER A 70 -8.81 -3.79 -5.52
CA SER A 70 -7.54 -4.54 -5.54
C SER A 70 -6.43 -3.75 -4.91
N ILE A 71 -5.59 -4.44 -4.12
CA ILE A 71 -4.34 -3.87 -3.61
C ILE A 71 -3.27 -4.16 -4.64
N PHE A 72 -2.54 -3.14 -5.09
CA PHE A 72 -1.47 -3.36 -6.05
C PHE A 72 -0.11 -2.89 -5.57
N GLU A 73 -0.04 -2.17 -4.46
CA GLU A 73 1.22 -1.81 -3.82
C GLU A 73 1.04 -1.88 -2.32
N PHE A 74 2.03 -2.43 -1.63
CA PHE A 74 2.03 -2.56 -0.17
C PHE A 74 3.47 -2.59 0.29
N PHE A 75 3.84 -1.64 1.13
CA PHE A 75 5.23 -1.48 1.56
C PHE A 75 5.29 -1.08 3.02
N LEU A 76 6.18 -1.74 3.76
CA LEU A 76 6.49 -1.33 5.12
C LEU A 76 7.98 -1.05 5.20
N LEU A 77 8.33 0.01 5.93
CA LEU A 77 9.73 0.29 6.21
C LEU A 77 10.31 -0.89 6.97
N PRO A 78 11.59 -1.22 6.72
CA PRO A 78 12.18 -2.43 7.30
C PRO A 78 11.98 -2.62 8.80
N PRO A 79 12.12 -1.60 9.66
CA PRO A 79 11.95 -1.82 11.10
C PRO A 79 10.54 -2.29 11.49
N TYR A 80 9.57 -2.13 10.61
CA TYR A 80 8.17 -2.41 10.94
C TYR A 80 7.61 -3.63 10.21
N ARG A 81 8.45 -4.39 9.53
CA ARG A 81 7.98 -5.51 8.73
C ARG A 81 7.42 -6.66 9.57
N HIS A 82 7.79 -6.71 10.83
CA HIS A 82 7.20 -7.70 11.71
C HIS A 82 5.72 -7.43 11.96
N LEU A 83 5.23 -6.26 11.61
CA LEU A 83 3.83 -5.91 11.75
C LEU A 83 3.03 -6.16 10.47
N ALA A 84 3.64 -6.77 9.47
CA ALA A 84 3.03 -6.88 8.15
C ALA A 84 1.64 -7.49 8.17
N THR A 85 1.47 -8.60 8.90
CA THR A 85 0.18 -9.27 8.94
C THR A 85 -0.91 -8.37 9.55
N ALA A 86 -0.58 -7.72 10.65
CA ALA A 86 -1.55 -6.86 11.33
C ALA A 86 -1.92 -5.66 10.46
N VAL A 87 -0.92 -5.03 9.83
CA VAL A 87 -1.16 -3.86 8.98
C VAL A 87 -1.96 -4.26 7.75
N PHE A 88 -1.58 -5.37 7.13
CA PHE A 88 -2.26 -5.84 5.92
C PHE A 88 -3.73 -6.14 6.19
N ARG A 89 -4.00 -6.81 7.30
CA ARG A 89 -5.37 -7.12 7.67
C ARG A 89 -6.18 -5.84 7.90
N ARG A 90 -5.61 -4.88 8.60
CA ARG A 90 -6.30 -3.63 8.85
C ARG A 90 -6.53 -2.87 7.53
N PHE A 91 -5.57 -2.95 6.62
CA PHE A 91 -5.70 -2.31 5.32
C PHE A 91 -6.87 -2.91 4.53
N ILE A 92 -6.96 -4.23 4.52
CA ILE A 92 -8.06 -4.90 3.84
C ILE A 92 -9.40 -4.50 4.46
N GLU A 93 -9.47 -4.48 5.77
CA GLU A 93 -10.71 -4.12 6.46
C GLU A 93 -11.13 -2.69 6.14
N THR A 94 -10.15 -1.79 6.07
CA THR A 94 -10.44 -0.37 5.83
C THR A 94 -10.90 -0.13 4.40
N THR A 95 -10.28 -0.81 3.43
CA THR A 95 -10.53 -0.55 2.01
C THR A 95 -11.56 -1.50 1.40
N ASP A 96 -11.86 -2.61 2.09
CA ASP A 96 -12.84 -3.58 1.62
C ASP A 96 -12.47 -4.17 0.25
N VAL A 97 -11.18 -4.35 0.01
CA VAL A 97 -10.73 -4.94 -1.24
C VAL A 97 -10.92 -6.45 -1.20
N ASN A 98 -11.00 -7.07 -2.36
CA ASN A 98 -11.15 -8.51 -2.45
C ASN A 98 -10.12 -9.15 -3.39
N HIS A 99 -9.18 -8.38 -3.92
CA HIS A 99 -8.13 -8.87 -4.80
C HIS A 99 -6.79 -8.29 -4.38
N ILE A 100 -5.74 -9.05 -4.64
CA ILE A 100 -4.37 -8.60 -4.40
C ILE A 100 -3.59 -8.90 -5.67
N GLU A 101 -2.92 -7.89 -6.20
CA GLU A 101 -2.06 -8.03 -7.36
C GLU A 101 -0.63 -7.88 -6.93
N CYS A 102 0.22 -8.84 -7.28
CA CYS A 102 1.64 -8.70 -7.03
C CYS A 102 2.42 -9.32 -8.17
N GLN A 103 3.62 -8.81 -8.35
CA GLN A 103 4.51 -9.33 -9.36
C GLN A 103 5.33 -10.46 -8.76
N SER A 104 5.86 -11.31 -9.62
CA SER A 104 6.56 -12.51 -9.14
C SER A 104 7.78 -12.17 -8.28
N ASN A 105 8.36 -11.00 -8.46
CA ASN A 105 9.51 -10.60 -7.65
C ASN A 105 9.11 -9.76 -6.44
N ASP A 106 7.84 -9.69 -6.13
CA ASP A 106 7.34 -8.95 -4.99
C ASP A 106 7.26 -9.91 -3.81
N LEU A 107 8.39 -10.19 -3.22
CA LEU A 107 8.49 -11.16 -2.15
C LEU A 107 8.28 -10.51 -0.81
N PHE A 108 7.09 -10.55 -0.34
CA PHE A 108 6.82 -9.78 0.85
C PHE A 108 6.08 -10.55 1.94
#